data_d9800f220535dbe1514c09ed77a8aef3
#
_entry.id   d9800f220535dbe1514c09ed77a8aef3
#
_cell.length_a   1.000
_cell.length_b   1.000
_cell.length_c   1.000
_cell.angle_alpha   90.00
_cell.angle_beta   90.00
_cell.angle_gamma   90.00
#
_symmetry.space_group_name_H-M   'P 1'
#
loop_
_entity.id
_entity.type
_entity.pdbx_description
1 polymer ?
#
loop_
_entity_poly.entity_id
_entity_poly.type
_entity_poly.pdbx_seq_one_letter_code
_entity_poly.pdbx_strand_id
1 'polypeptide(L)'
;LDFPWHFRGWGVIASATVFTNTLYAYRKFGYHSRAGVILGSIGSAAIYVTINCPSMGEEMHLDSARCMAHWTGALLFAFCCAAPMVLLLINKARELKGRFMVGLIVFCAILLTMLVLLLTVGKSAIIENIPMQAAYVLLFLLNFTNIFPVKKAEKAPAKEAATV
;
A
#
# COMPACT_ATOMS: atom_id res chain seq x y z
N LEU A 1 3.05 -7.22 25.86
CA LEU A 1 4.24 -7.45 25.03
C LEU A 1 5.40 -6.69 25.65
N ASP A 2 6.39 -7.42 26.18
CA ASP A 2 7.55 -6.84 26.88
C ASP A 2 8.59 -6.20 25.94
N PHE A 3 8.30 -6.13 24.63
CA PHE A 3 9.24 -5.66 23.62
C PHE A 3 8.65 -4.61 22.67
N PRO A 4 8.32 -3.42 23.17
CA PRO A 4 7.71 -2.36 22.31
C PRO A 4 8.64 -1.88 21.20
N TRP A 5 9.95 -2.05 21.33
CA TRP A 5 10.92 -1.67 20.32
C TRP A 5 10.89 -2.59 19.08
N HIS A 6 10.58 -3.89 19.23
CA HIS A 6 10.37 -4.78 18.09
C HIS A 6 9.19 -4.32 17.23
N PHE A 7 8.09 -3.94 17.88
CA PHE A 7 6.91 -3.42 17.19
C PHE A 7 7.22 -2.12 16.44
N ARG A 8 7.99 -1.21 17.06
CA ARG A 8 8.45 0.01 16.42
C ARG A 8 9.36 -0.27 15.23
N GLY A 9 10.34 -1.15 15.39
CA GLY A 9 11.23 -1.57 14.31
C GLY A 9 10.47 -2.19 13.14
N TRP A 10 9.53 -3.08 13.43
CA TRP A 10 8.65 -3.67 12.42
C TRP A 10 7.85 -2.62 11.67
N GLY A 11 7.22 -1.67 12.35
CA GLY A 11 6.42 -0.63 11.71
C GLY A 11 7.23 0.27 10.77
N VAL A 12 8.46 0.63 11.17
CA VAL A 12 9.39 1.39 10.31
C VAL A 12 9.75 0.59 9.06
N ILE A 13 10.15 -0.67 9.22
CA ILE A 13 10.52 -1.55 8.10
C ILE A 13 9.33 -1.75 7.15
N ALA A 14 8.15 -2.04 7.71
CA ALA A 14 6.92 -2.25 6.94
C ALA A 14 6.58 -1.02 6.09
N SER A 15 6.60 0.16 6.70
CA SER A 15 6.33 1.43 6.03
C SER A 15 7.33 1.72 4.91
N ALA A 16 8.63 1.62 5.22
CA ALA A 16 9.69 1.84 4.24
C ALA A 16 9.57 0.86 3.07
N THR A 17 9.28 -0.40 3.34
CA THR A 17 9.12 -1.45 2.33
C THR A 17 7.94 -1.15 1.41
N VAL A 18 6.76 -0.84 1.96
CA VAL A 18 5.57 -0.52 1.15
C VAL A 18 5.81 0.73 0.31
N PHE A 19 6.33 1.80 0.91
CA PHE A 19 6.54 3.07 0.21
C PHE A 19 7.56 2.95 -0.93
N THR A 20 8.75 2.40 -0.64
CA THR A 20 9.81 2.26 -1.64
C THR A 20 9.42 1.33 -2.78
N ASN A 21 8.75 0.20 -2.48
CA ASN A 21 8.28 -0.71 -3.51
C ASN A 21 7.13 -0.13 -4.34
N THR A 22 6.28 0.71 -3.76
CA THR A 22 5.25 1.45 -4.51
C THR A 22 5.89 2.44 -5.49
N LEU A 23 6.90 3.21 -5.05
CA LEU A 23 7.64 4.11 -5.93
C LEU A 23 8.39 3.37 -7.04
N TYR A 24 8.96 2.20 -6.72
CA TYR A 24 9.59 1.35 -7.71
C TYR A 24 8.58 0.85 -8.76
N ALA A 25 7.40 0.39 -8.33
CA ALA A 25 6.31 0.01 -9.24
C ALA A 25 5.90 1.19 -10.15
N TYR A 26 5.78 2.40 -9.59
CA TYR A 26 5.49 3.60 -10.37
C TYR A 26 6.51 3.82 -11.48
N ARG A 27 7.79 3.73 -11.15
CA ARG A 27 8.89 3.85 -12.15
C ARG A 27 8.84 2.72 -13.17
N LYS A 28 8.69 1.46 -12.73
CA LYS A 28 8.66 0.28 -13.59
C LYS A 28 7.54 0.36 -14.63
N PHE A 29 6.37 0.86 -14.25
CA PHE A 29 5.21 0.96 -15.12
C PHE A 29 5.04 2.33 -15.78
N GLY A 30 6.00 3.25 -15.62
CA GLY A 30 5.92 4.60 -16.18
C GLY A 30 4.70 5.37 -15.70
N TYR A 31 4.30 5.16 -14.43
CA TYR A 31 3.16 5.84 -13.82
C TYR A 31 3.63 7.00 -12.96
N HIS A 32 3.07 8.18 -13.18
CA HIS A 32 3.41 9.38 -12.43
C HIS A 32 2.16 9.92 -11.73
N SER A 33 2.16 9.92 -10.39
CA SER A 33 1.05 10.42 -9.60
C SER A 33 1.58 11.19 -8.38
N ARG A 34 1.45 12.52 -8.41
CA ARG A 34 1.76 13.36 -7.25
C ARG A 34 0.88 12.98 -6.05
N ALA A 35 -0.41 12.75 -6.29
CA ALA A 35 -1.34 12.31 -5.25
C ALA A 35 -0.89 10.98 -4.61
N GLY A 36 -0.48 10.01 -5.42
CA GLY A 36 0.02 8.72 -4.91
C GLY A 36 1.28 8.87 -4.06
N VAL A 37 2.21 9.74 -4.45
CA VAL A 37 3.42 10.01 -3.65
C VAL A 37 3.07 10.71 -2.33
N ILE A 38 2.21 11.72 -2.37
CA ILE A 38 1.77 12.44 -1.17
C ILE A 38 1.05 11.49 -0.21
N LEU A 39 0.10 10.69 -0.70
CA LEU A 39 -0.61 9.70 0.12
C LEU A 39 0.35 8.68 0.73
N GLY A 40 1.28 8.13 -0.05
CA GLY A 40 2.28 7.20 0.47
C GLY A 40 3.16 7.83 1.55
N SER A 41 3.54 9.10 1.40
CA SER A 41 4.30 9.84 2.42
C SER A 41 3.49 10.07 3.70
N ILE A 42 2.20 10.43 3.57
CA ILE A 42 1.29 10.60 4.71
C ILE A 42 1.13 9.25 5.43
N GLY A 43 0.91 8.15 4.69
CA GLY A 43 0.82 6.81 5.27
C GLY A 43 2.09 6.43 6.03
N SER A 44 3.26 6.69 5.43
CA SER A 44 4.54 6.45 6.10
C SER A 44 4.72 7.28 7.38
N ALA A 45 4.22 8.51 7.43
CA ALA A 45 4.21 9.33 8.64
C ALA A 45 3.19 8.80 9.67
N ALA A 46 2.01 8.37 9.24
CA ALA A 46 0.93 7.90 10.10
C ALA A 46 1.32 6.66 10.92
N ILE A 47 2.15 5.77 10.38
CA ILE A 47 2.61 4.60 11.11
C ILE A 47 3.44 4.99 12.35
N TYR A 48 4.17 6.11 12.31
CA TYR A 48 4.91 6.59 13.48
C TYR A 48 3.98 6.97 14.63
N VAL A 49 2.79 7.50 14.34
CA VAL A 49 1.76 7.75 15.36
C VAL A 49 1.29 6.44 15.95
N THR A 50 0.96 5.45 15.10
CA THR A 50 0.48 4.12 15.52
C THR A 50 1.48 3.41 16.43
N ILE A 51 2.75 3.34 16.03
CA ILE A 51 3.78 2.58 16.78
C ILE A 51 4.24 3.28 18.05
N ASN A 52 4.04 4.60 18.18
CA ASN A 52 4.36 5.35 19.40
C ASN A 52 3.17 5.50 20.34
N CYS A 53 1.97 5.18 19.88
CA CYS A 53 0.75 5.12 20.68
C CYS A 53 0.23 3.68 20.74
N PRO A 54 0.99 2.71 21.32
CA PRO A 54 0.56 1.32 21.31
C PRO A 54 -0.75 1.16 22.08
N SER A 55 -1.67 0.42 21.48
CA SER A 55 -2.94 0.04 22.10
C SER A 55 -2.74 -1.28 22.82
N MET A 56 -2.27 -1.25 24.06
CA MET A 56 -2.02 -2.45 24.85
C MET A 56 -2.75 -2.40 26.19
N GLY A 57 -3.38 -3.51 26.55
CA GLY A 57 -3.95 -3.77 27.86
C GLY A 57 -5.47 -3.80 27.89
N GLU A 58 -6.00 -4.53 28.84
CA GLU A 58 -7.43 -4.67 29.11
C GLU A 58 -8.10 -3.37 29.57
N GLU A 59 -7.29 -2.36 29.99
CA GLU A 59 -7.76 -1.07 30.49
C GLU A 59 -7.94 0.00 29.40
N MET A 60 -7.92 -0.40 28.13
CA MET A 60 -8.04 0.58 27.05
C MET A 60 -9.47 1.03 26.85
N HIS A 61 -9.81 2.11 27.53
CA HIS A 61 -11.00 2.88 27.22
C HIS A 61 -10.84 3.53 25.85
N LEU A 62 -11.81 3.30 24.94
CA LEU A 62 -11.87 3.91 23.60
C LEU A 62 -11.77 5.43 23.64
N ASP A 63 -12.09 6.02 24.77
CA ASP A 63 -12.08 7.48 25.01
C ASP A 63 -10.69 8.05 25.32
N SER A 64 -9.66 7.22 25.49
CA SER A 64 -8.33 7.73 25.73
C SER A 64 -7.74 8.36 24.45
N ALA A 65 -7.16 9.54 24.55
CA ALA A 65 -6.50 10.22 23.44
C ALA A 65 -5.42 9.36 22.77
N ARG A 66 -4.75 8.51 23.55
CA ARG A 66 -3.75 7.56 23.04
C ARG A 66 -4.37 6.47 22.15
N CYS A 67 -5.52 5.94 22.57
CA CYS A 67 -6.25 4.93 21.80
C CYS A 67 -6.73 5.52 20.47
N MET A 68 -7.34 6.69 20.52
CA MET A 68 -7.78 7.41 19.31
C MET A 68 -6.62 7.71 18.37
N ALA A 69 -5.47 8.15 18.89
CA ALA A 69 -4.28 8.41 18.10
C ALA A 69 -3.77 7.13 17.40
N HIS A 70 -3.73 6.00 18.12
CA HIS A 70 -3.36 4.70 17.53
C HIS A 70 -4.30 4.30 16.39
N TRP A 71 -5.61 4.35 16.62
CA TRP A 71 -6.61 3.99 15.63
C TRP A 71 -6.58 4.89 14.40
N THR A 72 -6.51 6.20 14.62
CA THR A 72 -6.43 7.17 13.53
C THR A 72 -5.17 6.95 12.70
N GLY A 73 -4.03 6.75 13.36
CA GLY A 73 -2.76 6.46 12.69
C GLY A 73 -2.82 5.16 11.89
N ALA A 74 -3.39 4.08 12.46
CA ALA A 74 -3.50 2.79 11.79
C ALA A 74 -4.42 2.85 10.55
N LEU A 75 -5.58 3.47 10.67
CA LEU A 75 -6.52 3.64 9.55
C LEU A 75 -5.93 4.52 8.45
N LEU A 76 -5.30 5.63 8.84
CA LEU A 76 -4.65 6.54 7.91
C LEU A 76 -3.48 5.85 7.18
N PHE A 77 -2.68 5.07 7.89
CA PHE A 77 -1.62 4.25 7.30
C PHE A 77 -2.18 3.25 6.29
N ALA A 78 -3.20 2.47 6.67
CA ALA A 78 -3.80 1.48 5.80
C ALA A 78 -4.37 2.10 4.52
N PHE A 79 -5.16 3.18 4.65
CA PHE A 79 -5.74 3.88 3.51
C PHE A 79 -4.67 4.51 2.62
N CYS A 80 -3.74 5.25 3.20
CA CYS A 80 -2.72 5.99 2.46
C CYS A 80 -1.66 5.08 1.82
N CYS A 81 -1.50 3.84 2.29
CA CYS A 81 -0.65 2.84 1.63
C CYS A 81 -1.40 2.07 0.54
N ALA A 82 -2.69 1.78 0.72
CA ALA A 82 -3.50 1.09 -0.29
C ALA A 82 -3.83 1.98 -1.49
N ALA A 83 -4.20 3.23 -1.25
CA ALA A 83 -4.65 4.16 -2.29
C ALA A 83 -3.63 4.35 -3.44
N PRO A 84 -2.33 4.54 -3.20
CA PRO A 84 -1.34 4.62 -4.27
C PRO A 84 -1.30 3.38 -5.17
N MET A 85 -1.42 2.18 -4.59
CA MET A 85 -1.45 0.93 -5.35
C MET A 85 -2.73 0.82 -6.19
N VAL A 86 -3.88 1.17 -5.62
CA VAL A 86 -5.16 1.22 -6.34
C VAL A 86 -5.10 2.19 -7.51
N LEU A 87 -4.54 3.40 -7.31
CA LEU A 87 -4.36 4.39 -8.38
C LEU A 87 -3.51 3.85 -9.53
N LEU A 88 -2.40 3.17 -9.24
CA LEU A 88 -1.57 2.51 -10.23
C LEU A 88 -2.35 1.44 -11.00
N LEU A 89 -3.05 0.56 -10.26
CA LEU A 89 -3.82 -0.53 -10.86
C LEU A 89 -4.95 -0.01 -11.75
N ILE A 90 -5.69 1.03 -11.31
CA ILE A 90 -6.75 1.67 -12.12
C ILE A 90 -6.16 2.23 -13.42
N ASN A 91 -5.06 2.98 -13.32
CA ASN A 91 -4.42 3.57 -14.49
C ASN A 91 -3.99 2.47 -15.48
N LYS A 92 -3.29 1.44 -15.00
CA LYS A 92 -2.80 0.37 -15.86
C LYS A 92 -3.90 -0.58 -16.34
N ALA A 93 -4.97 -0.75 -15.59
CA ALA A 93 -6.14 -1.50 -16.03
C ALA A 93 -6.87 -0.81 -17.20
N ARG A 94 -6.88 0.54 -17.22
CA ARG A 94 -7.42 1.31 -18.36
C ARG A 94 -6.54 1.19 -19.61
N GLU A 95 -5.22 1.20 -19.44
CA GLU A 95 -4.25 1.15 -20.55
C GLU A 95 -4.07 -0.28 -21.12
N LEU A 96 -3.89 -1.27 -20.24
CA LEU A 96 -3.42 -2.60 -20.60
C LEU A 96 -4.46 -3.71 -20.34
N LYS A 97 -5.56 -3.38 -19.65
CA LYS A 97 -6.64 -4.33 -19.27
C LYS A 97 -6.12 -5.64 -18.64
N GLY A 98 -6.87 -6.75 -18.77
CA GLY A 98 -6.43 -8.08 -18.40
C GLY A 98 -5.94 -8.20 -16.96
N ARG A 99 -4.66 -8.52 -16.78
CA ARG A 99 -4.08 -8.85 -15.47
C ARG A 99 -4.12 -7.69 -14.46
N PHE A 100 -4.02 -6.45 -14.92
CA PHE A 100 -4.17 -5.28 -14.04
C PHE A 100 -5.60 -5.13 -13.52
N MET A 101 -6.61 -5.43 -14.35
CA MET A 101 -8.01 -5.43 -13.92
C MET A 101 -8.25 -6.53 -12.88
N VAL A 102 -7.75 -7.73 -13.12
CA VAL A 102 -7.84 -8.84 -12.15
C VAL A 102 -7.14 -8.46 -10.83
N GLY A 103 -5.92 -7.93 -10.90
CA GLY A 103 -5.18 -7.45 -9.72
C GLY A 103 -5.95 -6.39 -8.94
N LEU A 104 -6.58 -5.43 -9.64
CA LEU A 104 -7.42 -4.41 -9.03
C LEU A 104 -8.64 -5.02 -8.31
N ILE A 105 -9.37 -5.89 -8.99
CA ILE A 105 -10.58 -6.52 -8.42
C ILE A 105 -10.20 -7.35 -7.20
N VAL A 106 -9.18 -8.21 -7.29
CA VAL A 106 -8.73 -9.05 -6.18
C VAL A 106 -8.28 -8.20 -4.99
N PHE A 107 -7.45 -7.18 -5.24
CA PHE A 107 -6.95 -6.32 -4.17
C PHE A 107 -8.09 -5.55 -3.49
N CYS A 108 -9.01 -4.96 -4.25
CA CYS A 108 -10.17 -4.27 -3.70
C CYS A 108 -11.10 -5.22 -2.95
N ALA A 109 -11.29 -6.46 -3.44
CA ALA A 109 -12.10 -7.47 -2.74
C ALA A 109 -11.49 -7.83 -1.38
N ILE A 110 -10.16 -7.99 -1.30
CA ILE A 110 -9.47 -8.26 -0.03
C ILE A 110 -9.65 -7.09 0.95
N LEU A 111 -9.48 -5.84 0.48
CA LEU A 111 -9.68 -4.65 1.31
C LEU A 111 -11.13 -4.54 1.82
N LEU A 112 -12.10 -4.83 0.96
CA LEU A 112 -13.51 -4.82 1.31
C LEU A 112 -13.83 -5.94 2.32
N THR A 113 -13.32 -7.14 2.10
CA THR A 113 -13.48 -8.26 3.04
C THR A 113 -12.93 -7.92 4.41
N MET A 114 -11.72 -7.31 4.46
CA MET A 114 -11.14 -6.85 5.72
C MET A 114 -12.05 -5.83 6.42
N LEU A 115 -12.58 -4.86 5.67
CA LEU A 115 -13.48 -3.84 6.22
C LEU A 115 -14.76 -4.49 6.79
N VAL A 116 -15.37 -5.43 6.06
CA VAL A 116 -16.56 -6.17 6.54
C VAL A 116 -16.23 -6.96 7.80
N LEU A 117 -15.12 -7.68 7.84
CA LEU A 117 -14.69 -8.44 9.03
C LEU A 117 -14.43 -7.51 10.23
N LEU A 118 -13.81 -6.35 10.00
CA LEU A 118 -13.58 -5.38 11.06
C LEU A 118 -14.89 -4.84 11.65
N LEU A 119 -15.91 -4.64 10.82
CA LEU A 119 -17.21 -4.12 11.23
C LEU A 119 -18.12 -5.21 11.88
N THR A 120 -17.98 -6.47 11.48
CA THR A 120 -18.87 -7.57 11.93
C THR A 120 -18.28 -8.40 13.05
N VAL A 121 -16.99 -8.72 12.97
CA VAL A 121 -16.27 -9.55 13.95
C VAL A 121 -15.53 -8.69 14.99
N GLY A 122 -15.21 -7.47 14.60
CA GLY A 122 -14.42 -6.56 15.41
C GLY A 122 -12.92 -6.67 15.16
N LYS A 123 -12.16 -6.00 16.03
CA LYS A 123 -10.71 -5.90 15.94
C LYS A 123 -10.02 -7.22 16.27
N SER A 124 -9.14 -7.68 15.37
CA SER A 124 -8.16 -8.72 15.69
C SER A 124 -6.87 -8.49 14.92
N ALA A 125 -5.73 -8.91 15.49
CA ALA A 125 -4.42 -8.81 14.84
C ALA A 125 -4.38 -9.52 13.48
N ILE A 126 -5.16 -10.59 13.31
CA ILE A 126 -5.25 -11.34 12.05
C ILE A 126 -5.96 -10.47 11.00
N ILE A 127 -7.13 -9.90 11.34
CA ILE A 127 -7.92 -9.07 10.42
C ILE A 127 -7.11 -7.84 9.98
N GLU A 128 -6.42 -7.18 10.91
CA GLU A 128 -5.59 -6.01 10.61
C GLU A 128 -4.38 -6.35 9.72
N ASN A 129 -3.88 -7.58 9.78
CA ASN A 129 -2.72 -7.99 8.99
C ASN A 129 -3.06 -8.41 7.55
N ILE A 130 -4.31 -8.80 7.26
CA ILE A 130 -4.74 -9.23 5.92
C ILE A 130 -4.37 -8.21 4.82
N PRO A 131 -4.74 -6.92 4.92
CA PRO A 131 -4.44 -5.95 3.87
C PRO A 131 -2.93 -5.69 3.71
N MET A 132 -2.16 -5.79 4.78
CA MET A 132 -0.72 -5.63 4.74
C MET A 132 -0.06 -6.77 3.94
N GLN A 133 -0.46 -8.02 4.21
CA GLN A 133 0.04 -9.18 3.48
C GLN A 133 -0.39 -9.12 2.00
N ALA A 134 -1.63 -8.72 1.72
CA ALA A 134 -2.10 -8.52 0.35
C ALA A 134 -1.28 -7.45 -0.39
N ALA A 135 -0.93 -6.34 0.29
CA ALA A 135 -0.09 -5.31 -0.28
C ALA A 135 1.33 -5.81 -0.59
N TYR A 136 1.93 -6.58 0.30
CA TYR A 136 3.26 -7.18 0.07
C TYR A 136 3.25 -8.15 -1.11
N VAL A 137 2.26 -9.05 -1.17
CA VAL A 137 2.12 -9.99 -2.29
C VAL A 137 1.91 -9.22 -3.60
N LEU A 138 1.03 -8.23 -3.62
CA LEU A 138 0.79 -7.43 -4.82
C LEU A 138 2.06 -6.68 -5.26
N LEU A 139 2.78 -6.03 -4.34
CA LEU A 139 4.03 -5.33 -4.66
C LEU A 139 5.12 -6.29 -5.13
N PHE A 140 5.19 -7.49 -4.54
CA PHE A 140 6.09 -8.54 -5.02
C PHE A 140 5.76 -8.94 -6.46
N LEU A 141 4.50 -9.20 -6.76
CA LEU A 141 4.05 -9.57 -8.10
C LEU A 141 4.29 -8.46 -9.13
N LEU A 142 4.03 -7.20 -8.76
CA LEU A 142 4.27 -6.04 -9.61
C LEU A 142 5.77 -5.83 -9.90
N ASN A 143 6.62 -5.95 -8.89
CA ASN A 143 8.00 -5.53 -8.97
C ASN A 143 8.95 -6.62 -9.45
N PHE A 144 8.76 -7.85 -8.98
CA PHE A 144 9.74 -8.94 -9.11
C PHE A 144 9.29 -10.07 -10.03
N THR A 145 8.09 -9.98 -10.62
CA THR A 145 7.60 -10.95 -11.57
C THR A 145 7.24 -10.32 -12.92
N ASN A 146 7.01 -11.17 -13.92
CA ASN A 146 6.52 -10.78 -15.25
C ASN A 146 5.00 -11.00 -15.40
N ILE A 147 4.28 -11.19 -14.28
CA ILE A 147 2.82 -11.38 -14.31
C ILE A 147 2.13 -10.15 -14.87
N PHE A 148 2.59 -8.96 -14.49
CA PHE A 148 2.06 -7.70 -15.00
C PHE A 148 2.91 -7.21 -16.17
N PRO A 149 2.33 -7.06 -17.38
CA PRO A 149 3.09 -6.65 -18.56
C PRO A 149 3.52 -5.18 -18.46
N VAL A 150 4.76 -4.91 -18.82
CA VAL A 150 5.28 -3.55 -19.01
C VAL A 150 5.12 -3.17 -20.48
N LYS A 151 4.57 -1.99 -20.75
CA LYS A 151 4.52 -1.45 -22.12
C LYS A 151 5.95 -1.24 -22.59
N LYS A 152 6.37 -2.00 -23.62
CA LYS A 152 7.68 -1.74 -24.24
C LYS A 152 7.69 -0.30 -24.77
N ALA A 153 8.73 0.45 -24.41
CA ALA A 153 8.96 1.75 -25.00
C ALA A 153 8.99 1.57 -26.53
N GLU A 154 8.07 2.24 -27.22
CA GLU A 154 8.08 2.28 -28.67
C GLU A 154 9.41 2.91 -29.07
N LYS A 155 10.27 2.14 -29.75
CA LYS A 155 11.52 2.68 -30.26
C LYS A 155 11.17 3.92 -31.09
N ALA A 156 11.64 5.09 -30.66
CA ALA A 156 11.50 6.28 -31.47
C ALA A 156 11.97 5.93 -32.90
N PRO A 157 11.20 6.28 -33.94
CA PRO A 157 11.62 6.02 -35.30
C PRO A 157 13.01 6.64 -35.45
N ALA A 158 13.96 5.81 -35.91
CA ALA A 158 15.29 6.30 -36.24
C ALA A 158 15.09 7.48 -37.17
N LYS A 159 15.50 8.70 -36.73
CA LYS A 159 15.54 9.83 -37.63
C LYS A 159 16.39 9.35 -38.80
N GLU A 160 15.75 9.15 -39.94
CA GLU A 160 16.42 8.98 -41.22
C GLU A 160 17.41 10.14 -41.32
N ALA A 161 18.69 9.82 -41.23
CA ALA A 161 19.74 10.76 -41.47
C ALA A 161 19.56 11.20 -42.94
N ALA A 162 18.93 12.37 -43.11
CA ALA A 162 18.90 13.02 -44.41
C ALA A 162 20.32 13.29 -44.79
N THR A 163 20.83 12.42 -45.65
CA THR A 163 21.97 12.68 -46.50
C THR A 163 21.59 13.81 -47.48
N VAL A 164 22.17 14.95 -47.31
CA VAL A 164 22.42 15.92 -48.39
C VAL A 164 23.88 16.21 -48.39
#